data_5299c835aa02ae969779ce7df834c91f
#
_entry.id   5299c835aa02ae969779ce7df834c91f
#
_cell.length_a   1.000
_cell.length_b   1.000
_cell.length_c   1.000
_cell.angle_alpha   90.00
_cell.angle_beta   90.00
_cell.angle_gamma   90.00
#
_symmetry.space_group_name_H-M   'P 1'
#
loop_
_entity.id
_entity.type
_entity.pdbx_description
1 polymer ?
#
loop_
_entity_poly.entity_id
_entity_poly.type
_entity_poly.pdbx_seq_one_letter_code
_entity_poly.pdbx_strand_id
1 'polypeptide(L)'
;MSNKKHDPRLQRKFLRAPLKSVCLYVDGEHVFKARVLNISEGGILLSDLPHIPEINSLPLAIDLVLFPRLQSLTLEQVKAFNIEEFPRSIMKTKGRMVRTFEGQSNVDKIFVNFIGCEFFNPTTEFKIAVFKYIETFAKNTVYLLSLFESLGNRTEQLELLQSVAHLLGYDRRMKIPLLRAKVLHDYQSLESL
;
A
#
# COMPACT_ATOMS: atom_id res chain seq x y z
N MET A 1 -15.93 -31.12 -13.62
CA MET A 1 -14.92 -30.03 -13.45
C MET A 1 -15.43 -28.84 -14.24
N SER A 2 -15.96 -27.82 -13.54
CA SER A 2 -16.53 -26.63 -14.16
C SER A 2 -15.41 -25.68 -14.54
N ASN A 3 -15.15 -25.52 -15.84
CA ASN A 3 -14.29 -24.46 -16.39
C ASN A 3 -14.95 -23.10 -16.08
N LYS A 4 -14.58 -22.47 -14.98
CA LYS A 4 -14.88 -21.04 -14.75
C LYS A 4 -14.15 -20.28 -15.85
N LYS A 5 -14.87 -19.87 -16.91
CA LYS A 5 -14.39 -18.91 -17.89
C LYS A 5 -13.98 -17.65 -17.12
N HIS A 6 -12.70 -17.35 -17.11
CA HIS A 6 -12.19 -16.08 -16.60
C HIS A 6 -12.82 -14.96 -17.42
N ASP A 7 -13.64 -14.12 -16.80
CA ASP A 7 -14.16 -12.91 -17.44
C ASP A 7 -13.02 -11.89 -17.54
N PRO A 8 -12.53 -11.54 -18.73
CA PRO A 8 -11.40 -10.63 -18.90
C PRO A 8 -11.69 -9.21 -18.37
N ARG A 9 -12.98 -8.86 -18.13
CA ARG A 9 -13.38 -7.59 -17.51
C ARG A 9 -13.07 -7.53 -16.01
N LEU A 10 -12.79 -8.68 -15.38
CA LEU A 10 -12.43 -8.77 -13.96
C LEU A 10 -10.90 -8.74 -13.75
N GLN A 11 -10.10 -8.78 -14.80
CA GLN A 11 -8.65 -8.67 -14.68
C GLN A 11 -8.26 -7.24 -14.29
N ARG A 12 -7.43 -7.16 -13.24
CA ARG A 12 -6.87 -5.88 -12.79
C ARG A 12 -5.86 -5.37 -13.80
N LYS A 13 -6.06 -4.14 -14.26
CA LYS A 13 -5.18 -3.50 -15.25
C LYS A 13 -3.85 -3.00 -14.66
N PHE A 14 -3.81 -2.73 -13.35
CA PHE A 14 -2.66 -2.12 -12.69
C PHE A 14 -2.32 -2.86 -11.39
N LEU A 15 -1.02 -2.97 -11.12
CA LEU A 15 -0.50 -3.45 -9.85
C LEU A 15 -0.93 -2.53 -8.71
N ARG A 16 -1.16 -3.10 -7.54
CA ARG A 16 -1.57 -2.35 -6.34
C ARG A 16 -0.60 -2.62 -5.20
N ALA A 17 0.02 -1.57 -4.69
CA ALA A 17 0.85 -1.64 -3.51
C ALA A 17 0.07 -1.15 -2.27
N PRO A 18 0.20 -1.82 -1.11
CA PRO A 18 -0.26 -1.27 0.15
C PRO A 18 0.39 0.09 0.39
N LEU A 19 -0.40 1.08 0.82
CA LEU A 19 0.11 2.39 1.19
C LEU A 19 -0.51 2.79 2.53
N LYS A 20 0.26 2.67 3.61
CA LYS A 20 -0.17 3.05 4.96
C LYS A 20 0.14 4.51 5.20
N SER A 21 -0.58 5.38 4.55
CA SER A 21 -0.40 6.83 4.66
C SER A 21 -1.73 7.56 4.79
N VAL A 22 -1.65 8.87 4.83
CA VAL A 22 -2.79 9.77 4.91
C VAL A 22 -3.08 10.33 3.53
N CYS A 23 -4.37 10.46 3.21
CA CYS A 23 -4.86 11.26 2.10
C CYS A 23 -5.74 12.37 2.66
N LEU A 24 -5.49 13.61 2.22
CA LEU A 24 -6.44 14.68 2.39
C LEU A 24 -7.31 14.77 1.13
N TYR A 25 -8.61 14.96 1.31
CA TYR A 25 -9.54 15.18 0.21
C TYR A 25 -10.45 16.36 0.50
N VAL A 26 -10.93 17.00 -0.56
CA VAL A 26 -11.85 18.13 -0.47
C VAL A 26 -13.24 17.66 -0.84
N ASP A 27 -14.23 17.94 0.01
CA ASP A 27 -15.64 17.72 -0.24
C ASP A 27 -16.41 18.99 0.16
N GLY A 28 -17.04 19.65 -0.83
CA GLY A 28 -17.57 21.00 -0.65
C GLY A 28 -16.49 22.01 -0.30
N GLU A 29 -16.69 22.75 0.80
CA GLU A 29 -15.75 23.76 1.32
C GLU A 29 -14.80 23.19 2.39
N HIS A 30 -14.87 21.89 2.68
CA HIS A 30 -14.15 21.29 3.77
C HIS A 30 -13.05 20.34 3.29
N VAL A 31 -11.96 20.28 4.08
CA VAL A 31 -10.87 19.34 3.90
C VAL A 31 -10.99 18.23 4.94
N PHE A 32 -11.02 16.99 4.46
CA PHE A 32 -11.12 15.81 5.31
C PHE A 32 -9.86 14.96 5.19
N LYS A 33 -9.65 14.15 6.22
CA LYS A 33 -8.57 13.17 6.29
C LYS A 33 -9.14 11.78 6.10
N ALA A 34 -8.50 10.99 5.24
CA ALA A 34 -8.75 9.57 5.08
C ALA A 34 -7.44 8.77 5.21
N ARG A 35 -7.56 7.49 5.49
CA ARG A 35 -6.45 6.54 5.46
C ARG A 35 -6.36 5.91 4.09
N VAL A 36 -5.15 5.84 3.54
CA VAL A 36 -4.90 5.07 2.32
C VAL A 36 -4.66 3.61 2.69
N LEU A 37 -5.33 2.69 2.00
CA LEU A 37 -5.10 1.26 2.14
C LEU A 37 -4.17 0.72 1.06
N ASN A 38 -4.41 1.12 -0.18
CA ASN A 38 -3.56 0.75 -1.31
C ASN A 38 -3.66 1.78 -2.42
N ILE A 39 -2.65 1.79 -3.27
CA ILE A 39 -2.54 2.64 -4.45
C ILE A 39 -2.11 1.83 -5.66
N SER A 40 -2.55 2.24 -6.83
CA SER A 40 -2.11 1.75 -8.14
C SER A 40 -1.92 2.93 -9.09
N GLU A 41 -1.37 2.70 -10.27
CA GLU A 41 -1.29 3.75 -11.29
C GLU A 41 -2.66 4.27 -11.72
N GLY A 42 -3.71 3.44 -11.62
CA GLY A 42 -5.07 3.80 -12.03
C GLY A 42 -5.94 4.37 -10.90
N GLY A 43 -5.58 4.21 -9.62
CA GLY A 43 -6.46 4.64 -8.55
C GLY A 43 -5.98 4.30 -7.14
N ILE A 44 -6.83 4.63 -6.17
CA ILE A 44 -6.55 4.55 -4.75
C ILE A 44 -7.76 4.00 -4.00
N LEU A 45 -7.51 3.26 -2.92
CA LEU A 45 -8.52 2.82 -1.97
C LEU A 45 -8.33 3.57 -0.65
N LEU A 46 -9.37 4.26 -0.22
CA LEU A 46 -9.41 5.03 1.02
C LEU A 46 -10.35 4.38 2.04
N SER A 47 -10.03 4.53 3.32
CA SER A 47 -10.85 4.14 4.46
C SER A 47 -10.87 5.23 5.53
N ASP A 48 -11.62 4.97 6.60
CA ASP A 48 -11.76 5.86 7.75
C ASP A 48 -12.29 7.25 7.35
N LEU A 49 -13.22 7.27 6.36
CA LEU A 49 -13.89 8.49 5.97
C LEU A 49 -15.01 8.79 6.99
N PRO A 50 -15.16 10.07 7.40
CA PRO A 50 -16.23 10.47 8.31
C PRO A 50 -17.62 10.32 7.66
N HIS A 51 -17.70 10.44 6.35
CA HIS A 51 -18.90 10.23 5.53
C HIS A 51 -18.51 9.85 4.10
N ILE A 52 -19.46 9.38 3.33
CA ILE A 52 -19.28 9.19 1.88
C ILE A 52 -19.40 10.58 1.22
N PRO A 53 -18.38 11.04 0.46
CA PRO A 53 -18.41 12.34 -0.20
C PRO A 53 -19.60 12.49 -1.16
N GLU A 54 -20.18 13.68 -1.20
CA GLU A 54 -21.30 13.98 -2.09
C GLU A 54 -20.86 14.23 -3.53
N ILE A 55 -19.63 14.72 -3.72
CA ILE A 55 -19.06 15.00 -5.04
C ILE A 55 -18.31 13.81 -5.61
N ASN A 56 -18.55 13.50 -6.88
CA ASN A 56 -17.89 12.38 -7.54
C ASN A 56 -16.41 12.64 -7.90
N SER A 57 -15.98 13.90 -7.97
CA SER A 57 -14.60 14.27 -8.31
C SER A 57 -13.93 14.95 -7.14
N LEU A 58 -13.07 14.22 -6.45
CA LEU A 58 -12.40 14.65 -5.24
C LEU A 58 -10.99 15.15 -5.54
N PRO A 59 -10.64 16.40 -5.21
CA PRO A 59 -9.25 16.80 -5.09
C PRO A 59 -8.57 16.00 -3.98
N LEU A 60 -7.44 15.37 -4.29
CA LEU A 60 -6.70 14.51 -3.39
C LEU A 60 -5.29 15.06 -3.18
N ALA A 61 -4.80 15.02 -1.95
CA ALA A 61 -3.40 15.20 -1.59
C ALA A 61 -2.94 13.94 -0.86
N ILE A 62 -2.05 13.18 -1.50
CA ILE A 62 -1.62 11.84 -1.07
C ILE A 62 -0.18 11.96 -0.57
N ASP A 63 0.08 11.46 0.62
CA ASP A 63 1.40 11.39 1.21
C ASP A 63 2.08 10.07 0.77
N LEU A 64 3.03 10.15 -0.17
CA LEU A 64 3.82 9.02 -0.65
C LEU A 64 5.14 8.91 0.12
N VAL A 65 5.39 7.74 0.71
CA VAL A 65 6.67 7.40 1.32
C VAL A 65 7.65 6.97 0.22
N LEU A 66 8.84 7.54 0.22
CA LEU A 66 9.89 7.18 -0.74
C LEU A 66 10.82 6.13 -0.13
N PHE A 67 10.50 4.85 -0.33
CA PHE A 67 11.33 3.76 0.17
C PHE A 67 12.70 3.70 -0.52
N PRO A 68 13.78 3.44 0.23
CA PRO A 68 15.04 3.02 -0.37
C PRO A 68 14.93 1.57 -0.88
N ARG A 69 15.90 1.14 -1.69
CA ARG A 69 16.08 -0.29 -2.02
C ARG A 69 16.70 -0.98 -0.82
N LEU A 70 15.91 -1.72 -0.04
CA LEU A 70 16.36 -2.34 1.22
C LEU A 70 17.43 -3.40 1.01
N GLN A 71 17.46 -4.07 -0.15
CA GLN A 71 18.47 -5.06 -0.51
C GLN A 71 19.89 -4.48 -0.57
N SER A 72 20.03 -3.17 -0.83
CA SER A 72 21.35 -2.51 -0.92
C SER A 72 21.89 -2.00 0.42
N LEU A 73 21.18 -2.25 1.52
CA LEU A 73 21.52 -1.77 2.85
C LEU A 73 22.12 -2.88 3.69
N THR A 74 23.07 -2.52 4.57
CA THR A 74 23.59 -3.43 5.61
C THR A 74 22.57 -3.61 6.74
N LEU A 75 22.76 -4.63 7.58
CA LEU A 75 21.91 -4.87 8.75
C LEU A 75 21.89 -3.66 9.69
N GLU A 76 23.05 -3.02 9.92
CA GLU A 76 23.16 -1.83 10.76
C GLU A 76 22.38 -0.66 10.18
N GLN A 77 22.46 -0.45 8.86
CA GLN A 77 21.69 0.59 8.18
C GLN A 77 20.19 0.33 8.28
N VAL A 78 19.76 -0.93 8.04
CA VAL A 78 18.34 -1.31 8.15
C VAL A 78 17.81 -1.11 9.58
N LYS A 79 18.61 -1.43 10.60
CA LYS A 79 18.27 -1.23 12.02
C LYS A 79 18.20 0.25 12.41
N ALA A 80 19.09 1.07 11.84
CA ALA A 80 19.16 2.50 12.11
C ALA A 80 18.00 3.29 11.47
N PHE A 81 17.36 2.76 10.44
CA PHE A 81 16.25 3.45 9.80
C PHE A 81 14.97 3.44 10.65
N ASN A 82 14.36 4.62 10.75
CA ASN A 82 12.99 4.78 11.23
C ASN A 82 12.07 5.07 10.03
N ILE A 83 10.93 4.39 9.93
CA ILE A 83 9.94 4.59 8.85
C ILE A 83 9.43 6.04 8.79
N GLU A 84 9.42 6.75 9.92
CA GLU A 84 9.00 8.15 10.01
C GLU A 84 10.02 9.12 9.39
N GLU A 85 11.28 8.70 9.26
CA GLU A 85 12.37 9.50 8.69
C GLU A 85 12.51 9.32 7.18
N PHE A 86 11.75 8.41 6.57
CA PHE A 86 11.79 8.26 5.13
C PHE A 86 11.31 9.53 4.43
N PRO A 87 11.99 9.94 3.34
CA PRO A 87 11.53 11.06 2.54
C PRO A 87 10.08 10.84 2.10
N ARG A 88 9.30 11.90 2.15
CA ARG A 88 7.89 11.89 1.76
C ARG A 88 7.63 12.90 0.67
N SER A 89 6.68 12.61 -0.19
CA SER A 89 6.26 13.51 -1.25
C SER A 89 4.74 13.65 -1.22
N ILE A 90 4.27 14.89 -1.07
CA ILE A 90 2.83 15.19 -1.15
C ILE A 90 2.44 15.34 -2.62
N MET A 91 1.73 14.35 -3.11
CA MET A 91 1.28 14.32 -4.50
C MET A 91 -0.19 14.74 -4.60
N LYS A 92 -0.47 15.71 -5.48
CA LYS A 92 -1.82 16.22 -5.72
C LYS A 92 -2.38 15.65 -7.02
N THR A 93 -3.64 15.22 -6.98
CA THR A 93 -4.39 14.73 -8.14
C THR A 93 -5.89 14.88 -7.92
N LYS A 94 -6.70 14.49 -8.92
CA LYS A 94 -8.15 14.35 -8.79
C LYS A 94 -8.51 12.87 -8.84
N GLY A 95 -9.38 12.44 -7.94
CA GLY A 95 -9.95 11.11 -7.93
C GLY A 95 -11.42 11.15 -8.28
N ARG A 96 -11.86 10.28 -9.21
CA ARG A 96 -13.28 10.03 -9.45
C ARG A 96 -13.70 8.81 -8.63
N MET A 97 -14.70 8.98 -7.79
CA MET A 97 -15.26 7.91 -6.99
C MET A 97 -15.94 6.89 -7.91
N VAL A 98 -15.50 5.62 -7.86
CA VAL A 98 -16.02 4.55 -8.72
C VAL A 98 -16.77 3.47 -7.95
N ARG A 99 -16.54 3.39 -6.63
CA ARG A 99 -17.26 2.47 -5.76
C ARG A 99 -17.19 2.92 -4.31
N THR A 100 -18.23 2.61 -3.58
CA THR A 100 -18.32 2.75 -2.14
C THR A 100 -18.76 1.43 -1.55
N PHE A 101 -18.25 1.07 -0.37
CA PHE A 101 -18.72 -0.08 0.37
C PHE A 101 -18.44 0.11 1.86
N GLU A 102 -19.26 -0.51 2.68
CA GLU A 102 -19.06 -0.58 4.12
C GLU A 102 -18.28 -1.85 4.46
N GLY A 103 -17.42 -1.76 5.43
CA GLY A 103 -16.67 -2.89 5.95
C GLY A 103 -16.36 -2.72 7.43
N GLN A 104 -15.85 -3.76 8.06
CA GLN A 104 -15.40 -3.66 9.45
C GLN A 104 -13.93 -3.24 9.50
N SER A 105 -13.62 -2.30 10.37
CA SER A 105 -12.24 -1.98 10.75
C SER A 105 -11.59 -3.22 11.38
N ASN A 106 -10.34 -3.49 11.00
CA ASN A 106 -9.57 -4.61 11.57
C ASN A 106 -9.12 -4.36 13.02
N VAL A 107 -9.25 -3.13 13.51
CA VAL A 107 -8.74 -2.72 14.83
C VAL A 107 -9.81 -2.78 15.90
N ASP A 108 -10.96 -2.19 15.64
CA ASP A 108 -12.03 -1.96 16.63
C ASP A 108 -13.39 -2.54 16.26
N LYS A 109 -13.47 -3.28 15.13
CA LYS A 109 -14.69 -3.88 14.60
C LYS A 109 -15.84 -2.89 14.31
N ILE A 110 -15.56 -1.60 14.28
CA ILE A 110 -16.51 -0.56 13.90
C ILE A 110 -16.70 -0.61 12.37
N PHE A 111 -17.91 -0.34 11.93
CA PHE A 111 -18.19 -0.18 10.50
C PHE A 111 -17.53 1.11 10.00
N VAL A 112 -16.74 0.98 8.94
CA VAL A 112 -16.05 2.08 8.29
C VAL A 112 -16.40 2.14 6.82
N ASN A 113 -16.46 3.35 6.29
CA ASN A 113 -16.70 3.57 4.88
C ASN A 113 -15.38 3.42 4.11
N PHE A 114 -15.47 2.70 2.99
CA PHE A 114 -14.39 2.57 2.02
C PHE A 114 -14.82 3.22 0.72
N ILE A 115 -13.93 3.96 0.09
CA ILE A 115 -14.12 4.47 -1.26
C ILE A 115 -12.97 4.08 -2.17
N GLY A 116 -13.30 3.54 -3.36
CA GLY A 116 -12.35 3.36 -4.44
C GLY A 116 -12.45 4.54 -5.39
N CYS A 117 -11.33 5.22 -5.61
CA CYS A 117 -11.24 6.31 -6.57
C CYS A 117 -10.33 5.92 -7.73
N GLU A 118 -10.78 6.21 -8.96
CA GLU A 118 -9.94 6.22 -10.16
C GLU A 118 -9.30 7.60 -10.32
N PHE A 119 -8.01 7.65 -10.65
CA PHE A 119 -7.35 8.93 -10.89
C PHE A 119 -7.83 9.53 -12.21
N PHE A 120 -8.26 10.80 -12.14
CA PHE A 120 -8.76 11.53 -13.30
C PHE A 120 -7.71 12.51 -13.81
N ASN A 121 -7.24 12.30 -15.04
CA ASN A 121 -6.21 13.12 -15.70
C ASN A 121 -4.98 13.40 -14.81
N PRO A 122 -4.35 12.37 -14.20
CA PRO A 122 -3.16 12.58 -13.38
C PRO A 122 -2.00 13.10 -14.23
N THR A 123 -1.22 14.01 -13.63
CA THR A 123 -0.01 14.56 -14.29
C THR A 123 1.03 13.47 -14.53
N THR A 124 1.94 13.68 -15.48
CA THR A 124 3.04 12.76 -15.74
C THR A 124 3.94 12.58 -14.52
N GLU A 125 4.20 13.64 -13.77
CA GLU A 125 4.96 13.60 -12.52
C GLU A 125 4.29 12.70 -11.48
N PHE A 126 2.98 12.84 -11.32
CA PHE A 126 2.19 11.98 -10.41
C PHE A 126 2.30 10.51 -10.81
N LYS A 127 2.12 10.19 -12.10
CA LYS A 127 2.22 8.81 -12.61
C LYS A 127 3.60 8.20 -12.34
N ILE A 128 4.67 8.96 -12.61
CA ILE A 128 6.03 8.52 -12.35
C ILE A 128 6.27 8.28 -10.85
N ALA A 129 5.78 9.15 -9.98
CA ALA A 129 5.95 9.00 -8.54
C ALA A 129 5.23 7.74 -8.02
N VAL A 130 3.99 7.53 -8.43
CA VAL A 130 3.21 6.34 -8.06
C VAL A 130 3.85 5.06 -8.61
N PHE A 131 4.26 5.06 -9.88
CA PHE A 131 4.95 3.92 -10.49
C PHE A 131 6.25 3.56 -9.72
N LYS A 132 7.09 4.56 -9.41
CA LYS A 132 8.33 4.35 -8.64
C LYS A 132 8.03 3.78 -7.24
N TYR A 133 6.99 4.28 -6.58
CA TYR A 133 6.55 3.76 -5.29
C TYR A 133 6.22 2.27 -5.39
N ILE A 134 5.34 1.89 -6.33
CA ILE A 134 4.88 0.51 -6.54
C ILE A 134 6.07 -0.40 -6.89
N GLU A 135 6.91 0.03 -7.82
CA GLU A 135 8.10 -0.73 -8.25
C GLU A 135 9.06 -0.98 -7.08
N THR A 136 9.34 0.05 -6.28
CA THR A 136 10.26 -0.08 -5.14
C THR A 136 9.66 -0.95 -4.05
N PHE A 137 8.36 -0.79 -3.76
CA PHE A 137 7.66 -1.64 -2.80
C PHE A 137 7.68 -3.11 -3.25
N ALA A 138 7.41 -3.40 -4.52
CA ALA A 138 7.46 -4.74 -5.08
C ALA A 138 8.86 -5.36 -4.94
N LYS A 139 9.92 -4.64 -5.31
CA LYS A 139 11.31 -5.10 -5.17
C LYS A 139 11.68 -5.39 -3.72
N ASN A 140 11.28 -4.53 -2.80
CA ASN A 140 11.51 -4.73 -1.37
C ASN A 140 10.71 -5.92 -0.82
N THR A 141 9.51 -6.16 -1.33
CA THR A 141 8.68 -7.33 -0.96
C THR A 141 9.33 -8.63 -1.44
N VAL A 142 9.84 -8.67 -2.68
CA VAL A 142 10.59 -9.82 -3.21
C VAL A 142 11.83 -10.08 -2.37
N TYR A 143 12.58 -9.02 -2.00
CA TYR A 143 13.71 -9.15 -1.12
C TYR A 143 13.32 -9.73 0.25
N LEU A 144 12.23 -9.24 0.85
CA LEU A 144 11.72 -9.80 2.11
C LEU A 144 11.34 -11.27 1.97
N LEU A 145 10.72 -11.68 0.86
CA LEU A 145 10.41 -13.09 0.59
C LEU A 145 11.69 -13.94 0.49
N SER A 146 12.74 -13.46 -0.15
CA SER A 146 14.03 -14.19 -0.22
C SER A 146 14.69 -14.37 1.15
N LEU A 147 14.48 -13.43 2.09
CA LEU A 147 14.98 -13.57 3.46
C LEU A 147 14.29 -14.72 4.22
N PHE A 148 13.01 -15.02 3.95
CA PHE A 148 12.34 -16.20 4.53
C PHE A 148 12.93 -17.52 4.01
N GLU A 149 13.37 -17.56 2.77
CA GLU A 149 13.97 -18.77 2.17
C GLU A 149 15.39 -19.02 2.69
N SER A 150 16.13 -17.94 2.99
CA SER A 150 17.47 -18.01 3.54
C SER A 150 17.50 -18.12 5.06
N LEU A 151 16.33 -18.14 5.72
CA LEU A 151 16.23 -18.14 7.18
C LEU A 151 16.81 -19.45 7.76
N GLY A 152 18.06 -19.40 8.17
CA GLY A 152 18.71 -20.44 8.95
C GLY A 152 18.54 -20.19 10.47
N ASN A 153 19.28 -20.95 11.29
CA ASN A 153 19.27 -20.81 12.75
C ASN A 153 20.10 -19.61 13.26
N ARG A 154 20.35 -18.59 12.41
CA ARG A 154 21.18 -17.42 12.77
C ARG A 154 20.29 -16.28 13.25
N THR A 155 20.54 -15.80 14.45
CA THR A 155 19.83 -14.67 15.08
C THR A 155 19.86 -13.41 14.20
N GLU A 156 20.99 -13.10 13.57
CA GLU A 156 21.17 -11.94 12.68
C GLU A 156 20.22 -11.97 11.47
N GLN A 157 19.98 -13.15 10.88
CA GLN A 157 19.07 -13.29 9.75
C GLN A 157 17.63 -13.03 10.16
N LEU A 158 17.24 -13.49 11.35
CA LEU A 158 15.92 -13.22 11.90
C LEU A 158 15.73 -11.74 12.19
N GLU A 159 16.72 -11.07 12.76
CA GLU A 159 16.69 -9.64 13.04
C GLU A 159 16.59 -8.81 11.74
N LEU A 160 17.37 -9.17 10.71
CA LEU A 160 17.28 -8.52 9.40
C LEU A 160 15.88 -8.66 8.81
N LEU A 161 15.33 -9.88 8.78
CA LEU A 161 14.00 -10.15 8.28
C LEU A 161 12.94 -9.32 9.00
N GLN A 162 12.97 -9.31 10.34
CA GLN A 162 12.01 -8.54 11.14
C GLN A 162 12.14 -7.03 10.93
N SER A 163 13.39 -6.53 10.78
CA SER A 163 13.64 -5.11 10.53
C SER A 163 13.15 -4.68 9.14
N VAL A 164 13.47 -5.46 8.10
CA VAL A 164 12.95 -5.22 6.74
C VAL A 164 11.42 -5.28 6.70
N ALA A 165 10.81 -6.27 7.34
CA ALA A 165 9.36 -6.37 7.44
C ALA A 165 8.75 -5.15 8.12
N HIS A 166 9.35 -4.67 9.21
CA HIS A 166 8.89 -3.48 9.92
C HIS A 166 8.94 -2.23 9.03
N LEU A 167 10.02 -2.01 8.30
CA LEU A 167 10.16 -0.89 7.38
C LEU A 167 9.12 -0.92 6.25
N LEU A 168 8.65 -2.11 5.86
CA LEU A 168 7.53 -2.27 4.91
C LEU A 168 6.15 -2.16 5.59
N GLY A 169 6.13 -1.85 6.89
CA GLY A 169 4.91 -1.60 7.66
C GLY A 169 4.25 -2.86 8.22
N TYR A 170 4.94 -4.00 8.29
CA TYR A 170 4.45 -5.17 9.02
C TYR A 170 4.73 -5.05 10.51
N ASP A 171 3.88 -5.69 11.32
CA ASP A 171 4.08 -5.70 12.77
C ASP A 171 5.32 -6.53 13.14
N ARG A 172 6.25 -5.90 13.86
CA ARG A 172 7.51 -6.51 14.31
C ARG A 172 7.30 -7.72 15.22
N ARG A 173 6.16 -7.78 15.93
CA ARG A 173 5.81 -8.85 16.86
C ARG A 173 5.08 -10.01 16.20
N MET A 174 4.80 -9.91 14.90
CA MET A 174 4.09 -10.97 14.18
C MET A 174 4.92 -12.26 14.14
N LYS A 175 4.27 -13.41 14.42
CA LYS A 175 4.90 -14.71 14.29
C LYS A 175 5.35 -14.96 12.84
N ILE A 176 6.55 -15.52 12.64
CA ILE A 176 7.17 -15.70 11.32
C ILE A 176 6.27 -16.40 10.29
N PRO A 177 5.56 -17.50 10.61
CA PRO A 177 4.67 -18.13 9.63
C PRO A 177 3.52 -17.21 9.18
N LEU A 178 2.95 -16.43 10.11
CA LEU A 178 1.88 -15.48 9.81
C LEU A 178 2.40 -14.29 9.00
N LEU A 179 3.58 -13.78 9.34
CA LEU A 179 4.26 -12.72 8.59
C LEU A 179 4.50 -13.16 7.15
N ARG A 180 5.06 -14.37 6.95
CA ARG A 180 5.29 -14.93 5.60
C ARG A 180 4.00 -15.03 4.80
N ALA A 181 2.94 -15.57 5.40
CA ALA A 181 1.64 -15.69 4.73
C ALA A 181 1.09 -14.32 4.31
N LYS A 182 1.22 -13.30 5.17
CA LYS A 182 0.76 -11.94 4.88
C LYS A 182 1.59 -11.27 3.77
N VAL A 183 2.91 -11.41 3.83
CA VAL A 183 3.82 -10.86 2.79
C VAL A 183 3.53 -11.52 1.44
N LEU A 184 3.34 -12.84 1.43
CA LEU A 184 2.99 -13.57 0.20
C LEU A 184 1.63 -13.15 -0.36
N HIS A 185 0.63 -12.95 0.50
CA HIS A 185 -0.68 -12.42 0.08
C HIS A 185 -0.55 -11.02 -0.53
N ASP A 186 0.24 -10.14 0.09
CA ASP A 186 0.44 -8.78 -0.42
C ASP A 186 1.21 -8.82 -1.76
N TYR A 187 2.21 -9.71 -1.89
CA TYR A 187 2.92 -9.96 -3.14
C TYR A 187 1.98 -10.47 -4.25
N GLN A 188 1.13 -11.46 -3.96
CA GLN A 188 0.13 -11.94 -4.91
C GLN A 188 -0.85 -10.84 -5.34
N SER A 189 -1.16 -9.89 -4.44
CA SER A 189 -1.97 -8.72 -4.76
C SER A 189 -1.27 -7.74 -5.71
N LEU A 190 0.07 -7.70 -5.70
CA LEU A 190 0.88 -6.98 -6.69
C LEU A 190 0.86 -7.69 -8.05
N GLU A 191 0.91 -9.03 -8.07
CA GLU A 191 0.99 -9.82 -9.30
C GLU A 191 -0.35 -10.18 -9.93
N SER A 192 -1.50 -9.92 -9.26
CA SER A 192 -2.81 -10.26 -9.80
C SER A 192 -3.16 -9.38 -11.01
N LEU A 193 -2.53 -9.69 -12.11
CA LEU A 193 -2.85 -9.29 -13.47
C LEU A 193 -3.78 -10.32 -14.12
#